data_cce58052eddd00f3b96f455e854ab8c2
#
_entry.id   cce58052eddd00f3b96f455e854ab8c2
#
_cell.length_a   1.000
_cell.length_b   1.000
_cell.length_c   1.000
_cell.angle_alpha   90.00
_cell.angle_beta   90.00
_cell.angle_gamma   90.00
#
_symmetry.space_group_name_H-M   'P 1'
#
loop_
_entity.id
_entity.type
_entity.pdbx_description
1 polymer ?
#
loop_
_entity_poly.entity_id
_entity_poly.type
_entity_poly.pdbx_seq_one_letter_code
_entity_poly.pdbx_strand_id
1 'polypeptide(L)'
;MGGVVALHAISDRPDPRVHRVVLLGAPIGGCEGGRQLARSAWGARFLGTTKSLWLAMPRLEIPAGVEAGSIAGTRRFGLGRLVLRLPFPNDGVVTVDETRHPRLADHLVLPVAHSLMLVSPTVARQVAAFLETGRFAR
;
A
#
# COMPACT_ATOMS: atom_id res chain seq x y z
N MET A 1 -5.84 2.63 0.14
CA MET A 1 -6.91 2.27 1.10
C MET A 1 -7.25 0.77 1.05
N GLY A 2 -7.51 0.18 -0.13
CA GLY A 2 -7.94 -1.23 -0.25
C GLY A 2 -7.05 -2.26 0.45
N GLY A 3 -5.72 -2.16 0.32
CA GLY A 3 -4.80 -3.07 1.02
C GLY A 3 -4.86 -2.99 2.55
N VAL A 4 -5.14 -1.80 3.09
CA VAL A 4 -5.35 -1.59 4.53
C VAL A 4 -6.62 -2.31 4.99
N VAL A 5 -7.72 -2.11 4.25
CA VAL A 5 -9.01 -2.77 4.53
C VAL A 5 -8.89 -4.29 4.43
N ALA A 6 -8.20 -4.79 3.40
CA ALA A 6 -7.98 -6.22 3.22
C ALA A 6 -7.21 -6.84 4.39
N LEU A 7 -6.13 -6.22 4.86
CA LEU A 7 -5.38 -6.72 6.01
C LEU A 7 -6.22 -6.73 7.29
N HIS A 8 -7.00 -5.67 7.55
CA HIS A 8 -7.92 -5.66 8.69
C HIS A 8 -8.95 -6.79 8.59
N ALA A 9 -9.58 -6.95 7.43
CA ALA A 9 -10.58 -8.00 7.23
C ALA A 9 -10.02 -9.40 7.47
N ILE A 10 -8.79 -9.67 6.97
CA ILE A 10 -8.12 -10.97 7.19
C ILE A 10 -7.71 -11.14 8.66
N SER A 11 -7.33 -10.06 9.36
CA SER A 11 -6.99 -10.11 10.79
C SER A 11 -8.21 -10.34 11.66
N ASP A 12 -9.30 -9.63 11.39
CA ASP A 12 -10.53 -9.70 12.19
C ASP A 12 -11.29 -11.02 11.99
N ARG A 13 -11.22 -11.56 10.79
CA ARG A 13 -11.87 -12.83 10.40
C ARG A 13 -10.91 -13.70 9.60
N PRO A 14 -9.99 -14.41 10.27
CA PRO A 14 -9.06 -15.28 9.59
C PRO A 14 -9.81 -16.38 8.79
N ASP A 15 -9.48 -16.49 7.51
CA ASP A 15 -10.01 -17.56 6.65
C ASP A 15 -8.83 -18.45 6.23
N PRO A 16 -8.84 -19.76 6.56
CA PRO A 16 -7.75 -20.68 6.23
C PRO A 16 -7.52 -20.87 4.73
N ARG A 17 -8.43 -20.38 3.89
CA ARG A 17 -8.25 -20.39 2.42
C ARG A 17 -7.38 -19.22 1.93
N VAL A 18 -7.18 -18.19 2.75
CA VAL A 18 -6.34 -17.02 2.40
C VAL A 18 -4.90 -17.30 2.84
N HIS A 19 -4.10 -17.83 1.93
CA HIS A 19 -2.69 -18.12 2.18
C HIS A 19 -1.76 -17.02 1.73
N ARG A 20 -2.12 -16.27 0.69
CA ARG A 20 -1.27 -15.21 0.11
C ARG A 20 -2.03 -13.94 -0.19
N VAL A 21 -1.36 -12.81 0.00
CA VAL A 21 -1.88 -11.48 -0.33
C VAL A 21 -0.80 -10.62 -0.98
N VAL A 22 -1.16 -9.85 -1.99
CA VAL A 22 -0.27 -8.85 -2.59
C VAL A 22 -0.83 -7.47 -2.37
N LEU A 23 -0.02 -6.61 -1.79
CA LEU A 23 -0.34 -5.23 -1.43
C LEU A 23 0.28 -4.28 -2.47
N LEU A 24 -0.55 -3.54 -3.18
CA LEU A 24 -0.13 -2.59 -4.20
C LEU A 24 -0.12 -1.17 -3.63
N GLY A 25 1.07 -0.62 -3.41
CA GLY A 25 1.24 0.73 -2.86
C GLY A 25 0.48 0.94 -1.54
N ALA A 26 0.39 -0.08 -0.68
CA ALA A 26 -0.33 0.04 0.58
C ALA A 26 0.62 0.52 1.68
N PRO A 27 0.25 1.56 2.45
CA PRO A 27 1.10 2.13 3.50
C PRO A 27 0.99 1.33 4.80
N ILE A 28 1.50 0.09 4.81
CA ILE A 28 1.46 -0.82 5.96
C ILE A 28 2.41 -0.41 7.09
N GLY A 29 3.46 0.34 6.77
CA GLY A 29 4.40 0.91 7.75
C GLY A 29 3.95 2.23 8.39
N GLY A 30 2.75 2.72 8.04
CA GLY A 30 2.21 4.04 8.41
C GLY A 30 1.89 4.85 7.16
N CYS A 31 1.15 5.95 7.29
CA CYS A 31 0.71 6.75 6.14
C CYS A 31 0.97 8.25 6.35
N GLU A 32 2.18 8.71 5.99
CA GLU A 32 2.52 10.13 6.10
C GLU A 32 1.74 10.99 5.09
N GLY A 33 1.57 10.49 3.84
CA GLY A 33 0.77 11.17 2.84
C GLY A 33 -0.68 11.35 3.27
N GLY A 34 -1.29 10.32 3.85
CA GLY A 34 -2.63 10.41 4.43
C GLY A 34 -2.71 11.38 5.60
N ARG A 35 -1.70 11.39 6.48
CA ARG A 35 -1.61 12.36 7.59
C ARG A 35 -1.47 13.80 7.10
N GLN A 36 -0.61 14.05 6.13
CA GLN A 36 -0.45 15.39 5.53
C GLN A 36 -1.77 15.86 4.88
N LEU A 37 -2.41 14.99 4.11
CA LEU A 37 -3.70 15.29 3.49
C LEU A 37 -4.77 15.58 4.55
N ALA A 38 -4.87 14.77 5.59
CA ALA A 38 -5.83 14.93 6.68
C ALA A 38 -5.64 16.23 7.48
N ARG A 39 -4.41 16.74 7.55
CA ARG A 39 -4.08 18.03 8.21
C ARG A 39 -4.35 19.25 7.33
N SER A 40 -4.44 19.09 6.02
CA SER A 40 -4.76 20.20 5.11
C SER A 40 -6.25 20.51 5.10
N ALA A 41 -6.64 21.79 4.97
CA ALA A 41 -8.04 22.19 4.94
C ALA A 41 -8.83 21.53 3.78
N TRP A 42 -8.21 21.45 2.60
CA TRP A 42 -8.77 20.78 1.43
C TRP A 42 -8.86 19.27 1.60
N GLY A 43 -7.79 18.65 2.10
CA GLY A 43 -7.76 17.22 2.32
C GLY A 43 -8.73 16.78 3.40
N ALA A 44 -8.90 17.57 4.47
CA ALA A 44 -9.87 17.29 5.52
C ALA A 44 -11.32 17.26 4.98
N ARG A 45 -11.64 18.15 4.04
CA ARG A 45 -12.94 18.18 3.38
C ARG A 45 -13.12 17.00 2.41
N PHE A 46 -12.06 16.60 1.72
CA PHE A 46 -12.09 15.47 0.77
C PHE A 46 -12.18 14.11 1.45
N LEU A 47 -11.48 13.96 2.59
CA LEU A 47 -11.46 12.72 3.36
C LEU A 47 -12.75 12.51 4.19
N GLY A 48 -13.49 13.56 4.48
CA GLY A 48 -14.73 13.48 5.24
C GLY A 48 -14.57 12.71 6.55
N THR A 49 -15.44 11.73 6.79
CA THR A 49 -15.44 10.88 7.99
C THR A 49 -14.22 9.98 8.11
N THR A 50 -13.47 9.71 7.01
CA THR A 50 -12.27 8.88 7.04
C THR A 50 -11.03 9.60 7.55
N LYS A 51 -11.11 10.92 7.79
CA LYS A 51 -9.99 11.75 8.29
C LYS A 51 -9.36 11.18 9.56
N SER A 52 -10.18 10.77 10.53
CA SER A 52 -9.70 10.20 11.79
C SER A 52 -8.89 8.90 11.59
N LEU A 53 -9.31 8.06 10.65
CA LEU A 53 -8.60 6.84 10.30
C LEU A 53 -7.18 7.13 9.77
N TRP A 54 -7.04 8.15 8.92
CA TRP A 54 -5.74 8.54 8.37
C TRP A 54 -4.80 9.17 9.40
N LEU A 55 -5.36 9.93 10.36
CA LEU A 55 -4.57 10.51 11.45
C LEU A 55 -4.10 9.46 12.46
N ALA A 56 -4.93 8.46 12.72
CA ALA A 56 -4.70 7.43 13.73
C ALA A 56 -4.13 6.12 13.16
N MET A 57 -3.88 6.03 11.83
CA MET A 57 -3.47 4.78 11.20
C MET A 57 -2.19 4.21 11.84
N PRO A 58 -2.29 3.11 12.61
CA PRO A 58 -1.13 2.43 13.17
C PRO A 58 -0.36 1.69 12.07
N ARG A 59 0.81 1.15 12.40
CA ARG A 59 1.40 0.07 11.60
C ARG A 59 0.42 -1.08 11.54
N LEU A 60 0.23 -1.60 10.34
CA LEU A 60 -0.65 -2.76 10.16
C LEU A 60 0.13 -4.04 10.40
N GLU A 61 -0.46 -4.94 11.14
CA GLU A 61 0.10 -6.26 11.34
C GLU A 61 -0.29 -7.19 10.17
N ILE A 62 0.66 -8.04 9.76
CA ILE A 62 0.40 -9.12 8.81
C ILE A 62 -0.05 -10.34 9.62
N PRO A 63 -1.25 -10.90 9.37
CA PRO A 63 -1.76 -12.04 10.12
C PRO A 63 -0.83 -13.25 10.04
N ALA A 64 -0.77 -14.03 11.12
CA ALA A 64 -0.05 -15.29 11.13
C ALA A 64 -0.64 -16.26 10.11
N GLY A 65 0.21 -17.00 9.40
CA GLY A 65 -0.21 -17.95 8.37
C GLY A 65 -0.49 -17.34 6.99
N VAL A 66 -0.39 -16.00 6.84
CA VAL A 66 -0.54 -15.33 5.54
C VAL A 66 0.83 -14.86 5.05
N GLU A 67 1.22 -15.31 3.85
CA GLU A 67 2.37 -14.78 3.13
C GLU A 67 1.96 -13.48 2.41
N ALA A 68 2.52 -12.37 2.83
CA ALA A 68 2.23 -11.06 2.24
C ALA A 68 3.39 -10.58 1.36
N GLY A 69 3.09 -10.21 0.12
CA GLY A 69 3.99 -9.47 -0.76
C GLY A 69 3.58 -8.01 -0.87
N SER A 70 4.54 -7.11 -1.05
CA SER A 70 4.25 -5.70 -1.26
C SER A 70 4.97 -5.17 -2.50
N ILE A 71 4.24 -4.48 -3.37
CA ILE A 71 4.78 -3.76 -4.53
C ILE A 71 4.72 -2.27 -4.25
N ALA A 72 5.88 -1.61 -4.28
CA ALA A 72 6.03 -0.17 -4.17
C ALA A 72 6.28 0.48 -5.54
N GLY A 73 5.75 1.67 -5.74
CA GLY A 73 6.04 2.49 -6.92
C GLY A 73 7.02 3.62 -6.64
N THR A 74 7.69 4.08 -7.70
CA THR A 74 8.64 5.20 -7.59
C THR A 74 8.34 6.35 -8.55
N ARG A 75 7.32 6.24 -9.39
CA ARG A 75 6.96 7.32 -10.32
C ARG A 75 5.87 8.21 -9.73
N ARG A 76 6.16 9.48 -9.63
CA ARG A 76 5.23 10.51 -9.18
C ARG A 76 4.39 11.00 -10.35
N PHE A 77 3.17 10.51 -10.48
CA PHE A 77 2.23 10.94 -11.49
C PHE A 77 0.85 11.24 -10.86
N GLY A 78 0.14 12.27 -11.38
CA GLY A 78 -1.20 12.65 -10.95
C GLY A 78 -1.22 13.77 -9.91
N LEU A 79 -2.41 14.06 -9.39
CA LEU A 79 -2.69 15.17 -8.46
C LEU A 79 -1.91 15.08 -7.14
N GLY A 80 -1.59 13.89 -6.68
CA GLY A 80 -0.81 13.69 -5.46
C GLY A 80 0.55 14.38 -5.49
N ARG A 81 1.18 14.48 -6.67
CA ARG A 81 2.44 15.21 -6.86
C ARG A 81 2.35 16.71 -6.51
N LEU A 82 1.19 17.32 -6.77
CA LEU A 82 0.96 18.75 -6.55
C LEU A 82 0.58 19.06 -5.10
N VAL A 83 -0.07 18.12 -4.43
CA VAL A 83 -0.68 18.34 -3.10
C VAL A 83 0.19 17.75 -1.98
N LEU A 84 0.89 16.65 -2.23
CA LEU A 84 1.65 15.93 -1.21
C LEU A 84 3.16 16.19 -1.34
N ARG A 85 3.78 16.65 -0.26
CA ARG A 85 5.24 16.80 -0.14
C ARG A 85 5.83 15.54 0.50
N LEU A 86 5.80 14.43 -0.23
CA LEU A 86 6.33 13.16 0.26
C LEU A 86 7.84 13.04 0.01
N PRO A 87 8.59 12.43 0.95
CA PRO A 87 9.97 12.02 0.73
C PRO A 87 10.10 11.12 -0.51
N PHE A 88 11.22 11.20 -1.18
CA PHE A 88 11.54 10.31 -2.30
C PHE A 88 12.32 9.09 -1.78
N PRO A 89 12.13 7.89 -2.35
CA PRO A 89 11.24 7.53 -3.47
C PRO A 89 9.77 7.31 -3.07
N ASN A 90 8.84 7.74 -3.94
CA ASN A 90 7.39 7.54 -3.74
C ASN A 90 6.65 7.42 -5.08
N ASP A 91 5.43 6.88 -5.05
CA ASP A 91 4.57 6.66 -6.22
C ASP A 91 3.59 7.82 -6.51
N GLY A 92 3.73 8.93 -5.79
CA GLY A 92 2.85 10.10 -5.82
C GLY A 92 1.84 10.14 -4.67
N VAL A 93 1.63 9.04 -3.94
CA VAL A 93 0.68 8.91 -2.83
C VAL A 93 1.32 8.29 -1.59
N VAL A 94 2.18 7.28 -1.78
CA VAL A 94 2.81 6.49 -0.73
C VAL A 94 4.31 6.41 -1.01
N THR A 95 5.12 6.51 0.03
CA THR A 95 6.57 6.32 -0.06
C THR A 95 6.92 4.83 -0.09
N VAL A 96 8.09 4.50 -0.65
CA VAL A 96 8.57 3.11 -0.64
C VAL A 96 8.72 2.58 0.80
N ASP A 97 9.17 3.43 1.73
CA ASP A 97 9.36 3.02 3.12
C ASP A 97 8.04 2.70 3.83
N GLU A 98 6.96 3.42 3.52
CA GLU A 98 5.62 3.14 4.05
C GLU A 98 5.05 1.80 3.59
N THR A 99 5.56 1.24 2.48
CA THR A 99 5.15 -0.07 1.97
C THR A 99 5.94 -1.23 2.57
N ARG A 100 6.92 -0.96 3.46
CA ARG A 100 7.79 -1.97 4.08
C ARG A 100 7.22 -2.46 5.40
N HIS A 101 7.40 -3.76 5.65
CA HIS A 101 7.09 -4.38 6.92
C HIS A 101 8.02 -5.59 7.16
N PRO A 102 8.49 -5.83 8.41
CA PRO A 102 9.45 -6.91 8.69
C PRO A 102 8.91 -8.32 8.39
N ARG A 103 7.58 -8.49 8.41
CA ARG A 103 6.93 -9.79 8.13
C ARG A 103 6.50 -9.98 6.67
N LEU A 104 6.91 -9.13 5.75
CA LEU A 104 6.69 -9.38 4.32
C LEU A 104 7.52 -10.59 3.87
N ALA A 105 6.88 -11.49 3.13
CA ALA A 105 7.55 -12.59 2.46
C ALA A 105 8.46 -12.08 1.33
N ASP A 106 8.02 -11.03 0.62
CA ASP A 106 8.82 -10.35 -0.41
C ASP A 106 8.36 -8.88 -0.60
N HIS A 107 9.29 -8.03 -1.06
CA HIS A 107 9.04 -6.63 -1.35
C HIS A 107 9.68 -6.25 -2.69
N LEU A 108 8.90 -5.70 -3.61
CA LEU A 108 9.34 -5.30 -4.93
C LEU A 108 9.10 -3.81 -5.17
N VAL A 109 10.11 -3.14 -5.73
CA VAL A 109 10.02 -1.73 -6.11
C VAL A 109 10.01 -1.62 -7.63
N LEU A 110 9.00 -0.96 -8.20
CA LEU A 110 8.82 -0.80 -9.63
C LEU A 110 8.72 0.69 -10.03
N PRO A 111 9.16 1.05 -11.25
CA PRO A 111 9.03 2.41 -11.76
C PRO A 111 7.61 2.67 -12.28
N VAL A 112 6.62 2.62 -11.39
CA VAL A 112 5.20 2.78 -11.66
C VAL A 112 4.60 3.82 -10.71
N ALA A 113 3.55 4.53 -11.16
CA ALA A 113 2.80 5.45 -10.31
C ALA A 113 1.63 4.73 -9.63
N HIS A 114 1.18 5.25 -8.49
CA HIS A 114 0.13 4.63 -7.66
C HIS A 114 -1.11 4.24 -8.45
N SER A 115 -1.71 5.18 -9.17
CA SER A 115 -2.93 4.96 -9.95
C SER A 115 -2.74 4.03 -11.16
N LEU A 116 -1.51 3.89 -11.65
CA LEU A 116 -1.20 3.06 -12.80
C LEU A 116 -0.85 1.61 -12.41
N MET A 117 -0.70 1.30 -11.13
CA MET A 117 -0.42 -0.07 -10.68
C MET A 117 -1.53 -1.05 -11.10
N LEU A 118 -2.79 -0.59 -11.06
CA LEU A 118 -3.95 -1.44 -11.36
C LEU A 118 -4.08 -1.84 -12.84
N VAL A 119 -3.46 -1.07 -13.74
CA VAL A 119 -3.52 -1.29 -15.19
C VAL A 119 -2.16 -1.66 -15.79
N SER A 120 -1.14 -1.84 -14.97
CA SER A 120 0.22 -2.18 -15.41
C SER A 120 0.37 -3.69 -15.66
N PRO A 121 0.67 -4.12 -16.90
CA PRO A 121 0.93 -5.54 -17.19
C PRO A 121 2.12 -6.11 -16.40
N THR A 122 3.12 -5.26 -16.11
CA THR A 122 4.27 -5.66 -15.31
C THR A 122 3.84 -5.94 -13.87
N VAL A 123 3.01 -5.08 -13.26
CA VAL A 123 2.47 -5.31 -11.91
C VAL A 123 1.62 -6.59 -11.90
N ALA A 124 0.74 -6.79 -12.90
CA ALA A 124 -0.11 -7.97 -12.99
C ALA A 124 0.72 -9.28 -13.04
N ARG A 125 1.79 -9.32 -13.84
CA ARG A 125 2.71 -10.48 -13.87
C ARG A 125 3.37 -10.75 -12.54
N GLN A 126 3.80 -9.70 -11.83
CA GLN A 126 4.42 -9.83 -10.51
C GLN A 126 3.42 -10.33 -9.46
N VAL A 127 2.17 -9.84 -9.51
CA VAL A 127 1.09 -10.33 -8.65
C VAL A 127 0.85 -11.82 -8.89
N ALA A 128 0.71 -12.25 -10.14
CA ALA A 128 0.52 -13.67 -10.49
C ALA A 128 1.68 -14.53 -9.97
N ALA A 129 2.93 -14.14 -10.24
CA ALA A 129 4.11 -14.85 -9.77
C ALA A 129 4.12 -15.01 -8.24
N PHE A 130 3.82 -13.93 -7.51
CA PHE A 130 3.77 -14.00 -6.04
C PHE A 130 2.65 -14.90 -5.53
N LEU A 131 1.46 -14.81 -6.10
CA LEU A 131 0.33 -15.65 -5.68
C LEU A 131 0.60 -17.14 -5.95
N GLU A 132 1.35 -17.47 -7.00
CA GLU A 132 1.72 -18.86 -7.34
C GLU A 132 2.88 -19.39 -6.49
N THR A 133 3.91 -18.56 -6.22
CA THR A 133 5.19 -19.03 -5.67
C THR A 133 5.55 -18.49 -4.29
N GLY A 134 4.88 -17.44 -3.82
CA GLY A 134 5.23 -16.69 -2.62
C GLY A 134 6.39 -15.71 -2.84
N ARG A 135 6.85 -15.51 -4.08
CA ARG A 135 7.94 -14.60 -4.45
C ARG A 135 7.63 -13.83 -5.72
N PHE A 136 8.16 -12.60 -5.82
CA PHE A 136 8.13 -11.85 -7.07
C PHE A 136 9.15 -12.42 -8.05
N ALA A 137 8.82 -12.40 -9.35
CA ALA A 137 9.76 -12.76 -10.41
C ALA A 137 10.87 -11.69 -10.51
N ARG A 138 12.11 -12.11 -10.52
CA ARG A 138 13.29 -11.26 -10.66
C ARG A 138 14.10 -11.66 -11.89
#